data_3933676ab66f140b8f2355471dc1813d
#
_entry.id   3933676ab66f140b8f2355471dc1813d
#
_cell.length_a   1.000
_cell.length_b   1.000
_cell.length_c   1.000
_cell.angle_alpha   90.00
_cell.angle_beta   90.00
_cell.angle_gamma   90.00
#
_symmetry.space_group_name_H-M   'P 1'
#
loop_
_entity.id
_entity.type
_entity.pdbx_description
1 polymer ?
#
loop_
_entity_poly.entity_id
_entity_poly.type
_entity_poly.pdbx_seq_one_letter_code
_entity_poly.pdbx_strand_id
1 'polypeptide(L)'
;MKTLLVMRLAMAGAVLAGLAACGGAPSSGAQPGTGTKPAAPGLATMTPSRLPAASSPTGASSAPAPPSSPSARPSGTSPASPRGPSVTGWLAGKDWTVIPTTRRVVALTFDAGANADAIPSIVATLRREGVPATFFLTGNFVRDFPAAARSIAAAGFRIGDHTVTHPYLTRLSDAAVRQEILGAAQQIISVTGKNPVPLFRFPFGDSDARIVALANQAGYVPVRWTVDTLGWQGTAGHVSAAVVVSRVLAAARPGEIVLMHVGSNPDDHTTFDADALPRVISELRARGYSFVTLAALTG
;
A
#
# COMPACT_ATOMS: atom_id res chain seq x y z
N MET A 1 40.53 33.02 -41.09
CA MET A 1 40.73 32.37 -42.42
C MET A 1 40.50 30.89 -42.29
N LYS A 2 39.76 30.32 -43.24
CA LYS A 2 39.34 28.90 -43.49
C LYS A 2 38.17 28.43 -42.66
N THR A 3 36.94 28.55 -43.06
CA THR A 3 36.15 28.06 -44.22
C THR A 3 35.62 26.63 -43.97
N LEU A 4 34.29 26.60 -43.73
CA LEU A 4 33.22 25.67 -44.14
C LEU A 4 33.59 24.22 -44.51
N LEU A 5 32.78 23.25 -43.99
CA LEU A 5 32.05 22.40 -44.92
C LEU A 5 30.74 21.86 -44.26
N VAL A 6 29.64 22.24 -44.88
CA VAL A 6 28.29 21.70 -44.70
C VAL A 6 28.17 20.44 -45.56
N MET A 7 27.61 19.35 -45.03
CA MET A 7 27.15 18.26 -45.88
C MET A 7 25.77 17.80 -45.39
N ARG A 8 24.75 18.27 -46.11
CA ARG A 8 23.37 17.74 -46.13
C ARG A 8 23.38 16.49 -47.01
N LEU A 9 22.81 15.40 -46.54
CA LEU A 9 22.35 14.32 -47.44
C LEU A 9 20.89 14.02 -47.09
N ALA A 10 20.02 14.41 -48.00
CA ALA A 10 18.63 13.97 -48.10
C ALA A 10 18.59 12.74 -49.01
N MET A 11 17.89 11.73 -48.68
CA MET A 11 17.34 10.75 -49.63
C MET A 11 15.98 10.28 -49.16
N ALA A 12 15.06 10.46 -49.97
CA ALA A 12 13.73 10.18 -50.30
C ALA A 12 13.45 8.70 -50.55
N GLY A 13 12.28 8.28 -50.12
CA GLY A 13 11.30 7.57 -50.96
C GLY A 13 11.38 6.06 -51.01
N ALA A 14 10.30 5.39 -50.55
CA ALA A 14 9.50 4.56 -51.41
C ALA A 14 8.27 4.00 -50.66
N VAL A 15 7.11 4.41 -51.10
CA VAL A 15 5.79 3.83 -50.88
C VAL A 15 5.68 2.58 -51.76
N LEU A 16 5.24 1.47 -51.20
CA LEU A 16 4.62 0.38 -52.02
C LEU A 16 3.34 -0.06 -51.32
N ALA A 17 2.24 0.30 -51.97
CA ALA A 17 0.91 -0.26 -51.75
C ALA A 17 0.83 -1.62 -52.48
N GLY A 18 0.21 -2.58 -51.86
CA GLY A 18 -0.16 -3.88 -52.45
C GLY A 18 -1.54 -4.28 -51.95
N LEU A 19 -2.55 -4.03 -52.82
CA LEU A 19 -3.89 -4.58 -52.74
C LEU A 19 -3.93 -5.96 -53.44
N ALA A 20 -4.70 -6.90 -52.85
CA ALA A 20 -5.56 -7.91 -53.52
C ALA A 20 -6.05 -8.87 -52.44
N ALA A 21 -7.28 -9.00 -52.14
CA ALA A 21 -8.56 -9.31 -52.80
C ALA A 21 -8.95 -10.81 -52.66
N CYS A 22 -10.12 -10.97 -52.01
CA CYS A 22 -11.20 -11.91 -52.29
C CYS A 22 -11.07 -13.42 -52.07
N GLY A 23 -12.09 -13.94 -51.41
CA GLY A 23 -12.71 -15.23 -51.65
C GLY A 23 -12.87 -16.08 -50.39
N GLY A 24 -14.08 -16.20 -49.83
CA GLY A 24 -15.15 -17.07 -50.12
C GLY A 24 -15.65 -17.73 -48.84
N ALA A 25 -16.89 -17.47 -48.42
CA ALA A 25 -17.68 -18.35 -47.56
C ALA A 25 -18.30 -19.46 -48.42
N PRO A 26 -18.78 -20.58 -47.88
CA PRO A 26 -20.11 -20.61 -47.29
C PRO A 26 -20.36 -21.55 -46.09
N SER A 27 -21.27 -21.11 -45.23
CA SER A 27 -22.43 -21.76 -44.58
C SER A 27 -22.51 -23.25 -44.32
N SER A 28 -22.86 -23.58 -43.07
CA SER A 28 -23.91 -24.48 -42.55
C SER A 28 -23.82 -24.47 -41.04
N GLY A 29 -24.76 -24.07 -40.22
CA GLY A 29 -26.13 -24.56 -40.16
C GLY A 29 -26.22 -25.64 -39.11
N ALA A 30 -26.45 -25.28 -37.82
CA ALA A 30 -27.13 -26.12 -36.82
C ALA A 30 -27.62 -25.26 -35.65
N GLN A 31 -28.93 -25.28 -35.49
CA GLN A 31 -29.69 -24.68 -34.37
C GLN A 31 -29.86 -25.66 -33.21
N PRO A 32 -30.57 -25.30 -32.11
CA PRO A 32 -30.04 -25.27 -30.76
C PRO A 32 -30.44 -26.48 -29.92
N GLY A 33 -29.54 -26.94 -29.10
CA GLY A 33 -29.82 -27.90 -28.06
C GLY A 33 -30.29 -27.18 -26.77
N THR A 34 -31.53 -27.41 -26.40
CA THR A 34 -32.13 -27.12 -25.12
C THR A 34 -31.42 -27.94 -24.02
N GLY A 35 -30.53 -27.31 -23.25
CA GLY A 35 -29.86 -27.90 -22.13
C GLY A 35 -30.41 -27.30 -20.82
N THR A 36 -31.10 -28.09 -20.08
CA THR A 36 -31.70 -27.91 -18.77
C THR A 36 -30.71 -27.35 -17.74
N LYS A 37 -31.12 -26.29 -17.08
CA LYS A 37 -30.49 -25.68 -15.93
C LYS A 37 -30.47 -26.67 -14.75
N PRO A 38 -29.33 -26.93 -14.07
CA PRO A 38 -29.36 -27.65 -12.79
C PRO A 38 -29.83 -26.72 -11.69
N ALA A 39 -30.78 -27.23 -10.90
CA ALA A 39 -31.34 -26.56 -9.73
C ALA A 39 -30.30 -26.44 -8.62
N ALA A 40 -30.32 -25.31 -7.93
CA ALA A 40 -29.55 -25.06 -6.70
C ALA A 40 -30.01 -26.00 -5.55
N PRO A 41 -29.10 -26.50 -4.70
CA PRO A 41 -29.50 -27.25 -3.51
C PRO A 41 -30.08 -26.31 -2.46
N GLY A 42 -31.21 -26.72 -1.89
CA GLY A 42 -32.01 -25.97 -0.95
C GLY A 42 -31.28 -25.64 0.36
N LEU A 43 -31.57 -24.44 0.86
CA LEU A 43 -31.29 -24.04 2.24
C LEU A 43 -32.02 -24.96 3.22
N ALA A 44 -31.28 -25.71 4.00
CA ALA A 44 -31.82 -26.38 5.18
C ALA A 44 -32.02 -25.34 6.28
N THR A 45 -33.27 -25.08 6.62
CA THR A 45 -33.71 -24.32 7.80
C THR A 45 -33.33 -25.08 9.05
N MET A 46 -32.36 -24.58 9.82
CA MET A 46 -32.04 -25.08 11.15
C MET A 46 -32.96 -24.36 12.16
N THR A 47 -33.90 -25.13 12.76
CA THR A 47 -34.73 -24.74 13.89
C THR A 47 -33.86 -24.57 15.15
N PRO A 48 -34.05 -23.51 15.96
CA PRO A 48 -33.29 -23.36 17.20
C PRO A 48 -33.84 -24.32 18.28
N SER A 49 -33.00 -25.20 18.77
CA SER A 49 -33.26 -26.06 19.93
C SER A 49 -33.31 -25.23 21.20
N ARG A 50 -34.43 -25.36 21.88
CA ARG A 50 -34.80 -24.73 23.16
C ARG A 50 -33.97 -25.38 24.29
N LEU A 51 -33.16 -24.55 25.00
CA LEU A 51 -32.50 -24.93 26.25
C LEU A 51 -33.52 -25.01 27.40
N PRO A 52 -33.38 -25.98 28.33
CA PRO A 52 -34.29 -26.09 29.48
C PRO A 52 -33.97 -25.04 30.55
N ALA A 53 -35.01 -24.49 31.15
CA ALA A 53 -34.93 -23.56 32.26
C ALA A 53 -34.40 -24.24 33.53
N ALA A 54 -33.38 -23.68 34.13
CA ALA A 54 -32.89 -24.07 35.45
C ALA A 54 -33.59 -23.26 36.53
N SER A 55 -34.11 -24.00 37.49
CA SER A 55 -34.87 -23.54 38.65
C SER A 55 -33.98 -22.77 39.63
N SER A 56 -34.50 -21.66 40.14
CA SER A 56 -33.90 -20.88 41.23
C SER A 56 -34.17 -21.57 42.59
N PRO A 57 -33.18 -21.60 43.51
CA PRO A 57 -33.50 -21.73 44.93
C PRO A 57 -33.43 -20.36 45.61
N THR A 58 -34.57 -20.03 46.23
CA THR A 58 -34.73 -19.01 47.29
C THR A 58 -33.95 -19.40 48.53
N GLY A 59 -33.10 -18.51 49.00
CA GLY A 59 -32.42 -18.65 50.31
C GLY A 59 -31.75 -17.32 50.69
N ALA A 60 -32.50 -16.52 51.49
CA ALA A 60 -31.97 -15.33 52.12
C ALA A 60 -31.02 -15.71 53.26
N SER A 61 -29.80 -15.15 53.24
CA SER A 61 -28.98 -15.03 54.46
C SER A 61 -28.15 -13.76 54.40
N SER A 62 -28.45 -12.87 55.30
CA SER A 62 -27.78 -11.59 55.56
C SER A 62 -26.41 -11.87 56.19
N ALA A 63 -25.34 -11.38 55.54
CA ALA A 63 -24.02 -11.27 56.14
C ALA A 63 -23.52 -9.81 56.07
N PRO A 64 -22.79 -9.31 57.07
CA PRO A 64 -22.44 -7.89 57.21
C PRO A 64 -21.36 -7.46 56.25
N ALA A 65 -21.39 -6.21 55.80
CA ALA A 65 -20.45 -5.57 54.96
C ALA A 65 -19.05 -5.48 55.58
N PRO A 66 -17.96 -5.77 54.85
CA PRO A 66 -16.61 -5.48 55.27
C PRO A 66 -16.27 -3.98 55.07
N PRO A 67 -15.35 -3.40 55.89
CA PRO A 67 -15.01 -1.99 55.82
C PRO A 67 -14.21 -1.64 54.55
N SER A 68 -14.57 -0.51 53.94
CA SER A 68 -13.93 0.08 52.77
C SER A 68 -12.50 0.51 53.12
N SER A 69 -11.51 -0.18 52.61
CA SER A 69 -10.14 0.32 52.54
C SER A 69 -9.95 1.16 51.29
N PRO A 70 -9.33 2.37 51.40
CA PRO A 70 -9.00 3.13 50.20
C PRO A 70 -7.82 2.47 49.49
N SER A 71 -8.09 1.75 48.42
CA SER A 71 -7.06 1.24 47.53
C SER A 71 -6.51 2.41 46.70
N ALA A 72 -5.34 2.91 47.10
CA ALA A 72 -4.55 3.81 46.27
C ALA A 72 -4.21 3.07 44.96
N ARG A 73 -4.86 3.46 43.86
CA ARG A 73 -4.54 3.04 42.52
C ARG A 73 -3.13 3.60 42.21
N PRO A 74 -2.12 2.77 41.88
CA PRO A 74 -0.88 3.30 41.37
C PRO A 74 -1.18 4.04 40.07
N SER A 75 -0.81 5.31 40.03
CA SER A 75 -0.80 6.10 38.77
C SER A 75 0.22 5.49 37.83
N GLY A 76 -0.20 4.49 37.09
CA GLY A 76 0.57 3.95 35.99
C GLY A 76 0.73 5.06 34.96
N THR A 77 1.94 5.55 34.80
CA THR A 77 2.33 6.37 33.67
C THR A 77 2.05 5.56 32.40
N SER A 78 0.95 5.88 31.71
CA SER A 78 0.71 5.39 30.36
C SER A 78 1.97 5.68 29.51
N PRO A 79 2.50 4.71 28.76
CA PRO A 79 3.61 4.99 27.87
C PRO A 79 3.20 6.15 26.96
N ALA A 80 4.09 7.14 26.83
CA ALA A 80 3.86 8.30 25.99
C ALA A 80 3.47 7.83 24.59
N SER A 81 2.31 8.30 24.11
CA SER A 81 1.87 8.00 22.73
C SER A 81 2.98 8.40 21.74
N PRO A 82 3.24 7.63 20.69
CA PRO A 82 4.26 7.91 19.68
C PRO A 82 3.86 9.10 18.77
N ARG A 83 3.45 10.18 19.40
CA ARG A 83 2.96 11.38 18.73
C ARG A 83 4.15 12.31 18.52
N GLY A 84 4.40 12.68 17.25
CA GLY A 84 5.30 13.76 16.90
C GLY A 84 4.70 15.14 17.18
N PRO A 85 5.48 16.23 17.07
CA PRO A 85 4.94 17.57 17.05
C PRO A 85 3.98 17.71 15.86
N SER A 86 2.89 18.49 16.02
CA SER A 86 1.93 18.74 14.95
C SER A 86 2.64 19.32 13.72
N VAL A 87 2.29 18.81 12.54
CA VAL A 87 2.82 19.30 11.27
C VAL A 87 2.25 20.68 10.98
N THR A 88 3.11 21.64 10.69
CA THR A 88 2.77 23.04 10.38
C THR A 88 3.47 23.49 9.10
N GLY A 89 3.19 24.73 8.68
CA GLY A 89 3.84 25.31 7.51
C GLY A 89 3.43 24.66 6.20
N TRP A 90 4.35 24.61 5.26
CA TRP A 90 4.09 24.21 3.87
C TRP A 90 3.73 22.73 3.68
N LEU A 91 4.06 21.88 4.67
CA LEU A 91 3.74 20.46 4.66
C LEU A 91 2.30 20.16 5.11
N ALA A 92 1.68 21.05 5.89
CA ALA A 92 0.35 20.84 6.46
C ALA A 92 -0.77 20.96 5.43
N GLY A 93 -1.90 20.30 5.70
CA GLY A 93 -3.12 20.41 4.91
C GLY A 93 -3.06 19.74 3.54
N LYS A 94 -2.05 18.89 3.29
CA LYS A 94 -1.81 18.25 2.00
C LYS A 94 -1.64 16.75 2.14
N ASP A 95 -2.12 16.04 1.11
CA ASP A 95 -1.81 14.65 0.82
C ASP A 95 -0.88 14.63 -0.41
N TRP A 96 0.43 14.44 -0.16
CA TRP A 96 1.47 14.72 -1.15
C TRP A 96 1.55 13.63 -2.21
N THR A 97 1.40 14.02 -3.47
CA THR A 97 1.47 13.10 -4.62
C THR A 97 2.81 13.11 -5.35
N VAL A 98 3.67 14.07 -5.03
CA VAL A 98 4.98 14.27 -5.67
C VAL A 98 5.92 15.00 -4.69
N ILE A 99 7.20 14.69 -4.71
CA ILE A 99 8.21 15.48 -3.99
C ILE A 99 8.45 16.78 -4.79
N PRO A 100 8.25 17.96 -4.19
CA PRO A 100 8.42 19.24 -4.90
C PRO A 100 9.90 19.53 -5.16
N THR A 101 10.38 19.13 -6.33
CA THR A 101 11.78 19.27 -6.74
C THR A 101 11.91 19.35 -8.26
N THR A 102 12.95 20.01 -8.75
CA THR A 102 13.36 19.99 -10.17
C THR A 102 14.40 18.92 -10.46
N ARG A 103 14.94 18.29 -9.42
CA ARG A 103 15.95 17.22 -9.56
C ARG A 103 15.28 15.95 -10.09
N ARG A 104 15.97 15.23 -10.98
CA ARG A 104 15.51 13.90 -11.44
C ARG A 104 15.70 12.86 -10.34
N VAL A 105 14.81 12.86 -9.36
CA VAL A 105 14.75 11.89 -8.27
C VAL A 105 13.41 11.18 -8.27
N VAL A 106 13.42 9.91 -7.85
CA VAL A 106 12.23 9.05 -7.67
C VAL A 106 12.27 8.44 -6.28
N ALA A 107 11.15 8.40 -5.60
CA ALA A 107 10.95 7.65 -4.37
C ALA A 107 10.20 6.34 -4.67
N LEU A 108 10.88 5.20 -4.49
CA LEU A 108 10.21 3.90 -4.49
C LEU A 108 9.57 3.67 -3.14
N THR A 109 8.27 3.39 -3.13
CA THR A 109 7.51 3.16 -1.91
C THR A 109 6.72 1.87 -2.01
N PHE A 110 6.58 1.17 -0.86
CA PHE A 110 5.96 -0.14 -0.79
C PHE A 110 4.94 -0.17 0.34
N ASP A 111 3.69 -0.53 0.03
CA ASP A 111 2.65 -0.71 1.03
C ASP A 111 2.59 -2.19 1.45
N ALA A 112 2.48 -2.42 2.76
CA ALA A 112 2.49 -3.73 3.39
C ALA A 112 1.26 -3.93 4.27
N GLY A 113 0.37 -4.84 3.89
CA GLY A 113 -0.88 -5.10 4.59
C GLY A 113 -1.31 -6.56 4.60
N ALA A 114 -1.46 -7.21 3.44
CA ALA A 114 -2.10 -8.51 3.31
C ALA A 114 -1.18 -9.71 3.61
N ASN A 115 -0.01 -9.75 2.96
CA ASN A 115 1.00 -10.81 3.14
C ASN A 115 2.40 -10.26 2.89
N ALA A 116 3.44 -11.10 3.10
CA ALA A 116 4.85 -10.70 3.07
C ALA A 116 5.67 -11.44 1.99
N ASP A 117 5.01 -12.08 1.04
CA ASP A 117 5.64 -13.07 0.14
C ASP A 117 6.76 -12.48 -0.71
N ALA A 118 6.62 -11.23 -1.17
CA ALA A 118 7.61 -10.56 -2.00
C ALA A 118 8.72 -9.84 -1.20
N ILE A 119 8.62 -9.72 0.14
CA ILE A 119 9.60 -9.01 0.97
C ILE A 119 11.03 -9.49 0.74
N PRO A 120 11.33 -10.82 0.75
CA PRO A 120 12.71 -11.28 0.57
C PRO A 120 13.31 -10.81 -0.77
N SER A 121 12.54 -10.90 -1.86
CA SER A 121 12.96 -10.50 -3.20
C SER A 121 13.16 -8.99 -3.32
N ILE A 122 12.19 -8.19 -2.81
CA ILE A 122 12.26 -6.73 -2.83
C ILE A 122 13.47 -6.24 -2.03
N VAL A 123 13.63 -6.70 -0.78
CA VAL A 123 14.76 -6.31 0.09
C VAL A 123 16.10 -6.70 -0.53
N ALA A 124 16.22 -7.91 -1.09
CA ALA A 124 17.45 -8.36 -1.75
C ALA A 124 17.78 -7.49 -2.96
N THR A 125 16.78 -7.15 -3.79
CA THR A 125 16.95 -6.28 -4.97
C THR A 125 17.37 -4.88 -4.58
N LEU A 126 16.66 -4.22 -3.65
CA LEU A 126 16.99 -2.87 -3.20
C LEU A 126 18.39 -2.78 -2.61
N ARG A 127 18.80 -3.79 -1.81
CA ARG A 127 20.17 -3.85 -1.24
C ARG A 127 21.22 -4.07 -2.29
N ARG A 128 21.03 -5.01 -3.21
CA ARG A 128 21.97 -5.29 -4.31
C ARG A 128 22.18 -4.07 -5.18
N GLU A 129 21.09 -3.35 -5.45
CA GLU A 129 21.12 -2.15 -6.28
C GLU A 129 21.54 -0.88 -5.51
N GLY A 130 21.68 -0.92 -4.18
CA GLY A 130 21.96 0.26 -3.36
C GLY A 130 20.87 1.34 -3.46
N VAL A 131 19.61 0.94 -3.62
CA VAL A 131 18.48 1.84 -3.81
C VAL A 131 17.76 2.05 -2.47
N PRO A 132 17.65 3.31 -1.99
CA PRO A 132 16.85 3.62 -0.81
C PRO A 132 15.36 3.54 -1.13
N ALA A 133 14.56 3.11 -0.14
CA ALA A 133 13.11 2.98 -0.28
C ALA A 133 12.38 3.32 1.01
N THR A 134 11.05 3.52 0.91
CA THR A 134 10.17 3.71 2.06
C THR A 134 9.08 2.64 2.05
N PHE A 135 8.85 2.01 3.21
CA PHE A 135 7.80 1.01 3.40
C PHE A 135 6.73 1.55 4.34
N PHE A 136 5.47 1.52 3.93
CA PHE A 136 4.33 1.86 4.76
C PHE A 136 3.71 0.59 5.31
N LEU A 137 3.80 0.39 6.62
CA LEU A 137 3.39 -0.85 7.27
C LEU A 137 2.06 -0.65 8.01
N THR A 138 1.12 -1.59 7.83
CA THR A 138 -0.04 -1.65 8.71
C THR A 138 0.32 -2.29 10.05
N GLY A 139 -0.45 -1.97 11.10
CA GLY A 139 -0.31 -2.62 12.39
C GLY A 139 -0.56 -4.12 12.30
N ASN A 140 -1.57 -4.54 11.54
CA ASN A 140 -1.85 -5.94 11.30
C ASN A 140 -0.67 -6.65 10.63
N PHE A 141 -0.05 -6.04 9.61
CA PHE A 141 1.13 -6.61 8.96
C PHE A 141 2.27 -6.87 9.95
N VAL A 142 2.61 -5.90 10.80
CA VAL A 142 3.72 -6.08 11.76
C VAL A 142 3.39 -7.11 12.83
N ARG A 143 2.11 -7.28 13.21
CA ARG A 143 1.66 -8.33 14.13
C ARG A 143 1.76 -9.71 13.48
N ASP A 144 1.28 -9.84 12.24
CA ASP A 144 1.14 -11.13 11.57
C ASP A 144 2.44 -11.58 10.90
N PHE A 145 3.28 -10.64 10.46
CA PHE A 145 4.58 -10.89 9.79
C PHE A 145 5.75 -10.18 10.49
N PRO A 146 5.98 -10.40 11.80
CA PRO A 146 6.99 -9.65 12.56
C PRO A 146 8.42 -9.87 12.05
N ALA A 147 8.73 -11.03 11.50
CA ALA A 147 10.06 -11.31 10.93
C ALA A 147 10.30 -10.47 9.66
N ALA A 148 9.29 -10.32 8.79
CA ALA A 148 9.38 -9.49 7.60
C ALA A 148 9.52 -8.00 7.95
N ALA A 149 8.73 -7.50 8.92
CA ALA A 149 8.84 -6.13 9.42
C ALA A 149 10.23 -5.83 9.99
N ARG A 150 10.79 -6.75 10.80
CA ARG A 150 12.17 -6.64 11.31
C ARG A 150 13.22 -6.66 10.21
N SER A 151 13.02 -7.47 9.15
CA SER A 151 13.97 -7.53 8.03
C SER A 151 14.06 -6.22 7.26
N ILE A 152 12.91 -5.54 7.04
CA ILE A 152 12.85 -4.19 6.45
C ILE A 152 13.61 -3.19 7.32
N ALA A 153 13.37 -3.19 8.64
CA ALA A 153 14.01 -2.30 9.59
C ALA A 153 15.52 -2.53 9.70
N ALA A 154 15.95 -3.80 9.72
CA ALA A 154 17.36 -4.21 9.79
C ALA A 154 18.12 -3.88 8.49
N ALA A 155 17.44 -3.89 7.35
CA ALA A 155 18.01 -3.46 6.07
C ALA A 155 18.21 -1.93 5.97
N GLY A 156 17.74 -1.16 6.98
CA GLY A 156 17.91 0.29 7.04
C GLY A 156 16.89 1.09 6.21
N PHE A 157 15.85 0.45 5.70
CA PHE A 157 14.80 1.15 4.95
C PHE A 157 13.96 2.06 5.84
N ARG A 158 13.46 3.16 5.25
CA ARG A 158 12.54 4.06 5.94
C ARG A 158 11.18 3.38 6.12
N ILE A 159 10.61 3.50 7.32
CA ILE A 159 9.27 2.99 7.62
C ILE A 159 8.33 4.17 7.82
N GLY A 160 7.14 4.09 7.26
CA GLY A 160 5.99 4.95 7.48
C GLY A 160 4.81 4.15 8.03
N ASP A 161 3.77 4.88 8.44
CA ASP A 161 2.55 4.35 9.05
C ASP A 161 1.45 4.19 7.98
N HIS A 162 0.72 3.07 8.03
CA HIS A 162 -0.37 2.76 7.11
C HIS A 162 -1.66 2.30 7.83
N THR A 163 -1.91 2.84 9.03
CA THR A 163 -3.02 2.48 9.92
C THR A 163 -2.89 1.08 10.56
N VAL A 164 -3.74 0.74 11.52
CA VAL A 164 -3.75 -0.60 12.11
C VAL A 164 -4.37 -1.63 11.16
N THR A 165 -5.61 -1.35 10.67
CA THR A 165 -6.45 -2.35 10.02
C THR A 165 -6.73 -2.06 8.54
N HIS A 166 -6.14 -1.00 7.97
CA HIS A 166 -6.33 -0.56 6.59
C HIS A 166 -7.78 -0.19 6.22
N PRO A 167 -8.48 0.65 7.02
CA PRO A 167 -9.88 1.00 6.77
C PRO A 167 -10.00 2.24 5.85
N TYR A 168 -11.21 2.49 5.33
CA TYR A 168 -11.58 3.80 4.77
C TYR A 168 -11.72 4.83 5.90
N LEU A 169 -10.68 5.65 6.12
CA LEU A 169 -10.65 6.59 7.24
C LEU A 169 -11.71 7.69 7.16
N THR A 170 -12.13 8.08 5.95
CA THR A 170 -13.20 9.07 5.75
C THR A 170 -14.54 8.62 6.34
N ARG A 171 -14.74 7.32 6.53
CA ARG A 171 -15.97 6.72 7.09
C ARG A 171 -15.92 6.57 8.61
N LEU A 172 -14.81 6.90 9.26
CA LEU A 172 -14.61 6.72 10.68
C LEU A 172 -14.80 8.03 11.45
N SER A 173 -15.13 7.91 12.75
CA SER A 173 -15.08 9.04 13.67
C SER A 173 -13.64 9.50 13.92
N ASP A 174 -13.46 10.75 14.34
CA ASP A 174 -12.14 11.31 14.66
C ASP A 174 -11.37 10.49 15.70
N ALA A 175 -12.06 9.96 16.70
CA ALA A 175 -11.47 9.10 17.71
C ALA A 175 -10.95 7.80 17.11
N ALA A 176 -11.72 7.16 16.23
CA ALA A 176 -11.32 5.94 15.55
C ALA A 176 -10.17 6.19 14.56
N VAL A 177 -10.17 7.30 13.82
CA VAL A 177 -9.04 7.70 12.96
C VAL A 177 -7.75 7.84 13.77
N ARG A 178 -7.80 8.54 14.92
CA ARG A 178 -6.61 8.67 15.78
C ARG A 178 -6.15 7.32 16.33
N GLN A 179 -7.07 6.42 16.66
CA GLN A 179 -6.75 5.08 17.14
C GLN A 179 -6.05 4.25 16.05
N GLU A 180 -6.52 4.31 14.80
CA GLU A 180 -5.90 3.66 13.65
C GLU A 180 -4.47 4.15 13.40
N ILE A 181 -4.25 5.46 13.46
CA ILE A 181 -2.93 6.06 13.23
C ILE A 181 -1.99 5.74 14.40
N LEU A 182 -2.36 6.11 15.63
CA LEU A 182 -1.47 5.98 16.79
C LEU A 182 -1.23 4.52 17.20
N GLY A 183 -2.23 3.65 17.00
CA GLY A 183 -2.14 2.21 17.27
C GLY A 183 -1.13 1.53 16.33
N ALA A 184 -1.12 1.88 15.05
CA ALA A 184 -0.14 1.35 14.10
C ALA A 184 1.28 1.78 14.46
N ALA A 185 1.47 3.05 14.80
CA ALA A 185 2.77 3.55 15.25
C ALA A 185 3.32 2.76 16.45
N GLN A 186 2.48 2.49 17.46
CA GLN A 186 2.87 1.69 18.64
C GLN A 186 3.31 0.27 18.24
N GLN A 187 2.55 -0.39 17.37
CA GLN A 187 2.86 -1.73 16.89
C GLN A 187 4.15 -1.76 16.06
N ILE A 188 4.33 -0.80 15.14
CA ILE A 188 5.55 -0.65 14.34
C ILE A 188 6.77 -0.47 15.25
N ILE A 189 6.71 0.45 16.22
CA ILE A 189 7.81 0.70 17.15
C ILE A 189 8.12 -0.56 17.98
N SER A 190 7.10 -1.23 18.51
CA SER A 190 7.29 -2.40 19.37
C SER A 190 7.98 -3.56 18.66
N VAL A 191 7.71 -3.76 17.36
CA VAL A 191 8.25 -4.88 16.57
C VAL A 191 9.57 -4.53 15.91
N THR A 192 9.70 -3.30 15.39
CA THR A 192 10.84 -2.90 14.54
C THR A 192 11.86 -2.00 15.24
N GLY A 193 11.48 -1.38 16.38
CA GLY A 193 12.26 -0.33 17.02
C GLY A 193 12.34 0.97 16.23
N LYS A 194 11.60 1.11 15.11
CA LYS A 194 11.63 2.30 14.24
C LYS A 194 10.38 3.14 14.44
N ASN A 195 10.58 4.47 14.63
CA ASN A 195 9.47 5.41 14.67
C ASN A 195 9.02 5.75 13.24
N PRO A 196 7.75 5.51 12.85
CA PRO A 196 7.23 5.82 11.52
C PRO A 196 7.04 7.32 11.27
N VAL A 197 6.94 8.14 12.33
CA VAL A 197 6.79 9.61 12.20
C VAL A 197 7.97 10.19 11.42
N PRO A 198 7.73 11.12 10.48
CA PRO A 198 6.50 11.81 10.17
C PRO A 198 5.73 11.24 8.96
N LEU A 199 5.99 10.04 8.48
CA LEU A 199 5.44 9.53 7.23
C LEU A 199 4.18 8.69 7.44
N PHE A 200 3.10 9.09 6.76
CA PHE A 200 1.81 8.40 6.79
C PHE A 200 1.25 8.23 5.38
N ARG A 201 0.56 7.12 5.13
CA ARG A 201 -0.19 6.91 3.89
C ARG A 201 -1.61 6.47 4.21
N PHE A 202 -2.58 7.15 3.59
CA PHE A 202 -4.00 6.79 3.70
C PHE A 202 -4.28 5.49 2.93
N PRO A 203 -4.95 4.50 3.56
CA PRO A 203 -5.46 3.33 2.86
C PRO A 203 -6.29 3.73 1.63
N PHE A 204 -6.11 3.03 0.52
CA PHE A 204 -6.79 3.27 -0.77
C PHE A 204 -6.56 4.68 -1.36
N GLY A 205 -5.72 5.53 -0.76
CA GLY A 205 -5.65 6.95 -1.07
C GLY A 205 -6.93 7.72 -0.69
N ASP A 206 -7.78 7.13 0.16
CA ASP A 206 -9.02 7.74 0.64
C ASP A 206 -8.70 8.85 1.65
N SER A 207 -8.86 10.11 1.24
CA SER A 207 -8.56 11.26 2.08
C SER A 207 -9.51 12.44 1.84
N ASP A 208 -9.76 13.20 2.91
CA ASP A 208 -10.42 14.49 2.91
C ASP A 208 -9.66 15.48 3.81
N ALA A 209 -10.08 16.75 3.81
CA ALA A 209 -9.41 17.79 4.61
C ALA A 209 -9.44 17.47 6.12
N ARG A 210 -10.50 16.81 6.62
CA ARG A 210 -10.66 16.45 8.03
C ARG A 210 -9.62 15.42 8.45
N ILE A 211 -9.48 14.30 7.70
CA ILE A 211 -8.53 13.26 8.09
C ILE A 211 -7.08 13.66 7.84
N VAL A 212 -6.81 14.51 6.84
CA VAL A 212 -5.49 15.15 6.65
C VAL A 212 -5.13 15.99 7.86
N ALA A 213 -6.07 16.81 8.39
CA ALA A 213 -5.83 17.60 9.58
C ALA A 213 -5.58 16.73 10.81
N LEU A 214 -6.29 15.60 10.97
CA LEU A 214 -6.08 14.66 12.06
C LEU A 214 -4.69 13.99 11.99
N ALA A 215 -4.24 13.60 10.80
CA ALA A 215 -2.89 13.08 10.60
C ALA A 215 -1.81 14.13 10.95
N ASN A 216 -1.98 15.38 10.49
CA ASN A 216 -1.07 16.48 10.83
C ASN A 216 -1.03 16.77 12.34
N GLN A 217 -2.17 16.73 13.06
CA GLN A 217 -2.24 16.87 14.51
C GLN A 217 -1.50 15.73 15.24
N ALA A 218 -1.45 14.55 14.65
CA ALA A 218 -0.71 13.41 15.17
C ALA A 218 0.80 13.45 14.84
N GLY A 219 1.26 14.46 14.09
CA GLY A 219 2.66 14.63 13.70
C GLY A 219 3.02 13.98 12.36
N TYR A 220 2.03 13.62 11.54
CA TYR A 220 2.25 12.94 10.28
C TYR A 220 2.04 13.84 9.06
N VAL A 221 2.88 13.64 8.07
CA VAL A 221 2.77 14.19 6.71
C VAL A 221 2.17 13.10 5.82
N PRO A 222 0.93 13.27 5.36
CA PRO A 222 0.34 12.32 4.44
C PRO A 222 1.04 12.31 3.09
N VAL A 223 1.34 11.10 2.58
CA VAL A 223 2.01 10.92 1.30
C VAL A 223 1.25 9.89 0.47
N ARG A 224 0.68 10.35 -0.63
CA ARG A 224 0.04 9.52 -1.64
C ARG A 224 1.09 9.01 -2.65
N TRP A 225 0.81 9.03 -3.93
CA TRP A 225 1.70 8.60 -5.01
C TRP A 225 1.44 9.37 -6.30
N THR A 226 2.45 9.42 -7.15
CA THR A 226 2.35 9.90 -8.52
C THR A 226 1.76 8.83 -9.43
N VAL A 227 2.18 7.58 -9.21
CA VAL A 227 1.76 6.40 -9.97
C VAL A 227 1.54 5.21 -9.04
N ASP A 228 0.42 4.51 -9.25
CA ASP A 228 0.15 3.19 -8.69
C ASP A 228 0.47 2.13 -9.74
N THR A 229 1.33 1.20 -9.42
CA THR A 229 1.70 0.11 -10.33
C THR A 229 0.58 -0.87 -10.55
N LEU A 230 -0.33 -1.03 -9.57
CA LEU A 230 -1.39 -2.02 -9.51
C LEU A 230 -0.88 -3.47 -9.63
N GLY A 231 0.38 -3.73 -9.29
CA GLY A 231 1.00 -5.06 -9.36
C GLY A 231 0.26 -6.13 -8.54
N TRP A 232 -0.39 -5.69 -7.46
CA TRP A 232 -1.19 -6.53 -6.58
C TRP A 232 -2.44 -7.15 -7.23
N GLN A 233 -2.92 -6.60 -8.36
CA GLN A 233 -4.14 -7.09 -9.03
C GLN A 233 -3.94 -8.42 -9.77
N GLY A 234 -2.69 -8.87 -9.94
CA GLY A 234 -2.41 -10.14 -10.59
C GLY A 234 -2.81 -10.19 -12.07
N THR A 235 -2.86 -11.40 -12.62
CA THR A 235 -3.21 -11.63 -14.01
C THR A 235 -4.67 -11.31 -14.33
N ALA A 236 -5.58 -11.53 -13.38
CA ALA A 236 -6.99 -11.17 -13.51
C ALA A 236 -7.20 -9.66 -13.71
N GLY A 237 -6.35 -8.82 -13.15
CA GLY A 237 -6.30 -7.37 -13.36
C GLY A 237 -5.59 -6.96 -14.66
N HIS A 238 -5.27 -7.89 -15.54
CA HIS A 238 -4.47 -7.66 -16.76
C HIS A 238 -3.12 -7.01 -16.48
N VAL A 239 -2.53 -7.32 -15.31
CA VAL A 239 -1.21 -6.84 -14.91
C VAL A 239 -0.14 -7.88 -15.20
N SER A 240 1.06 -7.43 -15.43
CA SER A 240 2.29 -8.20 -15.54
C SER A 240 3.47 -7.34 -15.11
N ALA A 241 4.64 -7.92 -14.88
CA ALA A 241 5.84 -7.15 -14.60
C ALA A 241 6.15 -6.11 -15.69
N ALA A 242 5.89 -6.42 -16.96
CA ALA A 242 6.04 -5.47 -18.06
C ALA A 242 5.07 -4.28 -17.99
N VAL A 243 3.83 -4.51 -17.57
CA VAL A 243 2.83 -3.47 -17.35
C VAL A 243 3.24 -2.57 -16.18
N VAL A 244 3.72 -3.13 -15.07
CA VAL A 244 4.26 -2.39 -13.93
C VAL A 244 5.39 -1.45 -14.39
N VAL A 245 6.39 -1.98 -15.10
CA VAL A 245 7.49 -1.16 -15.65
C VAL A 245 6.94 -0.04 -16.54
N SER A 246 6.03 -0.35 -17.45
CA SER A 246 5.46 0.64 -18.38
C SER A 246 4.75 1.78 -17.64
N ARG A 247 3.97 1.48 -16.61
CA ARG A 247 3.26 2.50 -15.80
C ARG A 247 4.24 3.44 -15.11
N VAL A 248 5.26 2.90 -14.43
CA VAL A 248 6.29 3.71 -13.77
C VAL A 248 6.99 4.62 -14.76
N LEU A 249 7.45 4.06 -15.89
CA LEU A 249 8.19 4.83 -16.89
C LEU A 249 7.36 5.87 -17.64
N ALA A 250 6.06 5.65 -17.77
CA ALA A 250 5.12 6.62 -18.36
C ALA A 250 4.85 7.80 -17.43
N ALA A 251 4.92 7.60 -16.11
CA ALA A 251 4.72 8.64 -15.10
C ALA A 251 6.03 9.39 -14.74
N ALA A 252 7.19 8.93 -15.25
CA ALA A 252 8.50 9.40 -14.83
C ALA A 252 8.68 10.92 -14.96
N ARG A 253 8.88 11.57 -13.82
CA ARG A 253 9.10 13.02 -13.68
C ARG A 253 9.93 13.34 -12.42
N PRO A 254 10.54 14.53 -12.32
CA PRO A 254 11.18 14.96 -11.08
C PRO A 254 10.26 14.84 -9.87
N GLY A 255 10.76 14.17 -8.82
CA GLY A 255 10.01 13.98 -7.58
C GLY A 255 8.93 12.92 -7.60
N GLU A 256 8.89 12.05 -8.61
CA GLU A 256 7.93 10.94 -8.70
C GLU A 256 7.92 10.09 -7.43
N ILE A 257 6.73 9.74 -6.95
CA ILE A 257 6.49 8.79 -5.87
C ILE A 257 5.78 7.58 -6.47
N VAL A 258 6.47 6.44 -6.49
CA VAL A 258 5.94 5.18 -7.02
C VAL A 258 5.34 4.37 -5.89
N LEU A 259 4.06 3.97 -6.03
CA LEU A 259 3.43 2.99 -5.15
C LEU A 259 3.58 1.60 -5.74
N MET A 260 4.15 0.71 -4.94
CA MET A 260 4.27 -0.74 -5.13
C MET A 260 3.77 -1.47 -3.87
N HIS A 261 3.59 -2.79 -3.93
CA HIS A 261 3.12 -3.61 -2.82
C HIS A 261 4.07 -4.77 -2.53
N VAL A 262 4.09 -5.23 -1.27
CA VAL A 262 5.00 -6.31 -0.83
C VAL A 262 4.38 -7.69 -0.84
N GLY A 263 3.06 -7.78 -1.06
CA GLY A 263 2.34 -9.04 -1.07
C GLY A 263 2.27 -9.69 -2.44
N SER A 264 1.95 -10.98 -2.45
CA SER A 264 1.48 -11.70 -3.63
C SER A 264 -0.02 -11.50 -3.82
N ASN A 265 -0.49 -11.63 -5.06
CA ASN A 265 -1.92 -11.71 -5.35
C ASN A 265 -2.51 -12.98 -4.71
N PRO A 266 -3.68 -12.91 -4.04
CA PRO A 266 -4.24 -14.07 -3.32
C PRO A 266 -4.73 -15.20 -4.25
N ASP A 267 -5.06 -14.90 -5.51
CA ASP A 267 -5.65 -15.88 -6.43
C ASP A 267 -4.60 -16.61 -7.27
N ASP A 268 -3.60 -15.87 -7.79
CA ASP A 268 -2.60 -16.42 -8.71
C ASP A 268 -1.16 -16.39 -8.17
N HIS A 269 -0.98 -15.92 -6.94
CA HIS A 269 0.31 -15.83 -6.22
C HIS A 269 1.40 -15.03 -6.94
N THR A 270 1.04 -14.20 -7.92
CA THR A 270 2.00 -13.33 -8.62
C THR A 270 2.52 -12.22 -7.71
N THR A 271 3.79 -11.84 -7.93
CA THR A 271 4.50 -10.77 -7.21
C THR A 271 5.02 -9.72 -8.19
N PHE A 272 4.16 -9.22 -9.09
CA PHE A 272 4.59 -8.42 -10.24
C PHE A 272 5.35 -7.15 -9.88
N ASP A 273 5.12 -6.56 -8.70
CA ASP A 273 5.90 -5.43 -8.22
C ASP A 273 7.36 -5.82 -7.94
N ALA A 274 7.57 -6.98 -7.30
CA ALA A 274 8.92 -7.50 -7.04
C ALA A 274 9.63 -7.93 -8.34
N ASP A 275 8.90 -8.58 -9.23
CA ASP A 275 9.44 -9.06 -10.51
C ASP A 275 9.85 -7.92 -11.44
N ALA A 276 9.09 -6.81 -11.40
CA ALA A 276 9.37 -5.62 -12.19
C ALA A 276 10.51 -4.76 -11.62
N LEU A 277 10.76 -4.83 -10.31
CA LEU A 277 11.62 -3.90 -9.58
C LEU A 277 13.03 -3.76 -10.17
N PRO A 278 13.75 -4.84 -10.53
CA PRO A 278 15.09 -4.71 -11.13
C PRO A 278 15.05 -3.88 -12.41
N ARG A 279 14.04 -4.09 -13.26
CA ARG A 279 13.91 -3.37 -14.53
C ARG A 279 13.46 -1.93 -14.33
N VAL A 280 12.55 -1.66 -13.40
CA VAL A 280 12.16 -0.29 -12.98
C VAL A 280 13.40 0.51 -12.59
N ILE A 281 14.26 -0.07 -11.74
CA ILE A 281 15.47 0.58 -11.28
C ILE A 281 16.43 0.87 -12.45
N SER A 282 16.71 -0.12 -13.29
CA SER A 282 17.66 0.03 -14.40
C SER A 282 17.18 1.05 -15.44
N GLU A 283 15.90 1.01 -15.80
CA GLU A 283 15.31 1.92 -16.79
C GLU A 283 15.22 3.38 -16.29
N LEU A 284 14.89 3.59 -15.00
CA LEU A 284 14.91 4.93 -14.41
C LEU A 284 16.33 5.50 -14.35
N ARG A 285 17.34 4.67 -13.99
CA ARG A 285 18.75 5.08 -14.04
C ARG A 285 19.20 5.45 -15.46
N ALA A 286 18.81 4.65 -16.46
CA ALA A 286 19.14 4.93 -17.86
C ALA A 286 18.54 6.27 -18.34
N ARG A 287 17.43 6.72 -17.71
CA ARG A 287 16.82 8.04 -17.96
C ARG A 287 17.39 9.16 -17.09
N GLY A 288 18.44 8.88 -16.33
CA GLY A 288 19.15 9.85 -15.49
C GLY A 288 18.47 10.15 -14.16
N TYR A 289 17.56 9.27 -13.67
CA TYR A 289 16.97 9.40 -12.35
C TYR A 289 17.86 8.76 -11.28
N SER A 290 17.94 9.40 -10.12
CA SER A 290 18.47 8.84 -8.88
C SER A 290 17.32 8.53 -7.91
N PHE A 291 17.60 7.74 -6.87
CA PHE A 291 16.60 7.31 -5.91
C PHE A 291 16.78 8.01 -4.57
N VAL A 292 15.64 8.34 -3.93
CA VAL A 292 15.59 8.98 -2.62
C VAL A 292 14.53 8.31 -1.75
N THR A 293 14.62 8.46 -0.44
CA THR A 293 13.50 8.16 0.45
C THR A 293 12.54 9.35 0.51
N LEU A 294 11.36 9.16 1.09
CA LEU A 294 10.43 10.26 1.36
C LEU A 294 10.93 11.26 2.42
N ALA A 295 12.08 11.00 3.08
CA ALA A 295 12.76 12.02 3.87
C ALA A 295 13.10 13.26 3.03
N ALA A 296 13.29 13.12 1.71
CA ALA A 296 13.48 14.24 0.80
C ALA A 296 12.28 15.21 0.74
N LEU A 297 11.10 14.80 1.20
CA LEU A 297 9.92 15.66 1.34
C LEU A 297 9.89 16.36 2.70
N THR A 298 10.34 15.70 3.76
CA THR A 298 10.16 16.17 5.15
C THR A 298 11.39 16.86 5.75
N GLY A 299 12.55 16.79 5.08
CA GLY A 299 13.81 17.42 5.51
C GLY A 299 14.74 16.47 6.23
#